data_1d149f61f0fe4b39fa4fb820bf50ba86
#
_entry.id   1d149f61f0fe4b39fa4fb820bf50ba86
#
_cell.length_a   1.000
_cell.length_b   1.000
_cell.length_c   1.000
_cell.angle_alpha   90.00
_cell.angle_beta   90.00
_cell.angle_gamma   90.00
#
_symmetry.space_group_name_H-M   'P 1'
#
loop_
_entity.id
_entity.type
_entity.pdbx_description
1 polymer ?
#
loop_
_entity_poly.entity_id
_entity_poly.type
_entity_poly.pdbx_seq_one_letter_code
_entity_poly.pdbx_strand_id
1 'polypeptide(L)'
;MKLSPQIPVAVFLTSFHPGGTERQMIELVERLDRSRFDVHIACFHDEGAWRERAHRTAPVTAFPIHGFARPATMAKAAQFAGWCRAKRIGVLQTCDLYANTFALPAAALAGVPVRIGSRRELRPDKSAAQIALQRQAYRFAHKIVANSSAAAEQLVREGVRPARIQVIANGVQADLFNARSSRPVLRTVITVANLRQEKGHEVLIEAATWLRERHPQLQILLVGAGPRRAALEAMVNARGLETTVLFTGHRDDVAALLADADVFVLPSRSEAFPNAAIEAMASGLPVVASAVGGLIDLIEPERTGLLVAPGDSAALAEAIDRLISEPRRAARIGAAARHAITARYSYERMVCGFESLYMSEREARRSRVPSLGAAA
;
A
#
# COMPACT_ATOMS: atom_id res chain seq x y z
N MET A 1 -39.69 -2.57 -6.83
CA MET A 1 -38.65 -1.50 -6.78
C MET A 1 -37.69 -1.72 -7.97
N LYS A 2 -37.68 -0.84 -8.96
CA LYS A 2 -36.68 -0.94 -10.03
C LYS A 2 -35.32 -0.61 -9.42
N LEU A 3 -34.41 -1.61 -9.39
CA LEU A 3 -33.01 -1.40 -9.00
C LEU A 3 -32.44 -0.29 -9.90
N SER A 4 -31.84 0.73 -9.31
CA SER A 4 -31.08 1.72 -10.09
C SER A 4 -30.00 1.00 -10.88
N PRO A 5 -29.73 1.35 -12.14
CA PRO A 5 -28.70 0.69 -12.93
C PRO A 5 -27.34 0.80 -12.23
N GLN A 6 -26.61 -0.32 -12.18
CA GLN A 6 -25.27 -0.38 -11.63
C GLN A 6 -24.35 0.65 -12.31
N ILE A 7 -23.37 1.13 -11.56
CA ILE A 7 -22.35 2.06 -12.08
C ILE A 7 -21.17 1.25 -12.61
N PRO A 8 -20.88 1.27 -13.92
CA PRO A 8 -19.68 0.61 -14.43
C PRO A 8 -18.41 1.30 -13.90
N VAL A 9 -17.60 0.54 -13.15
CA VAL A 9 -16.33 0.98 -12.55
C VAL A 9 -15.18 0.22 -13.18
N ALA A 10 -14.17 0.91 -13.67
CA ALA A 10 -12.92 0.32 -14.10
C ALA A 10 -11.80 0.61 -13.09
N VAL A 11 -11.12 -0.42 -12.61
CA VAL A 11 -9.90 -0.29 -11.83
C VAL A 11 -8.72 -0.65 -12.73
N PHE A 12 -7.78 0.28 -12.92
CA PHE A 12 -6.63 0.08 -13.79
C PHE A 12 -5.38 -0.23 -12.97
N LEU A 13 -4.80 -1.42 -13.21
CA LEU A 13 -3.61 -1.97 -12.56
C LEU A 13 -2.44 -2.07 -13.54
N THR A 14 -1.22 -2.10 -13.05
CA THR A 14 -0.04 -2.34 -13.90
C THR A 14 0.08 -3.81 -14.27
N SER A 15 -0.02 -4.71 -13.29
CA SER A 15 0.01 -6.17 -13.43
C SER A 15 -0.61 -6.83 -12.19
N PHE A 16 -0.49 -8.15 -12.06
CA PHE A 16 -0.96 -8.91 -10.89
C PHE A 16 0.19 -9.56 -10.11
N HIS A 17 1.38 -8.96 -10.18
CA HIS A 17 2.50 -9.39 -9.34
C HIS A 17 2.24 -9.03 -7.86
N PRO A 18 2.71 -9.85 -6.89
CA PRO A 18 2.56 -9.57 -5.48
C PRO A 18 3.20 -8.23 -5.10
N GLY A 19 2.37 -7.28 -4.74
CA GLY A 19 2.75 -5.94 -4.32
C GLY A 19 1.70 -5.31 -3.41
N GLY A 20 2.12 -4.32 -2.61
CA GLY A 20 1.21 -3.68 -1.67
C GLY A 20 0.04 -2.94 -2.34
N THR A 21 0.29 -2.33 -3.49
CA THR A 21 -0.73 -1.60 -4.27
C THR A 21 -1.71 -2.56 -4.93
N GLU A 22 -1.19 -3.57 -5.62
CA GLU A 22 -1.98 -4.58 -6.34
C GLU A 22 -2.91 -5.31 -5.38
N ARG A 23 -2.40 -5.71 -4.21
CA ARG A 23 -3.19 -6.36 -3.17
C ARG A 23 -4.37 -5.49 -2.74
N GLN A 24 -4.14 -4.22 -2.40
CA GLN A 24 -5.19 -3.32 -1.95
C GLN A 24 -6.25 -3.07 -3.04
N MET A 25 -5.85 -3.02 -4.31
CA MET A 25 -6.78 -2.82 -5.41
C MET A 25 -7.59 -4.08 -5.73
N ILE A 26 -7.00 -5.27 -5.63
CA ILE A 26 -7.74 -6.54 -5.76
C ILE A 26 -8.76 -6.66 -4.62
N GLU A 27 -8.37 -6.38 -3.38
CA GLU A 27 -9.26 -6.36 -2.23
C GLU A 27 -10.40 -5.34 -2.40
N LEU A 28 -10.12 -4.17 -2.96
CA LEU A 28 -11.16 -3.19 -3.32
C LEU A 28 -12.13 -3.80 -4.34
N VAL A 29 -11.61 -4.34 -5.44
CA VAL A 29 -12.43 -4.91 -6.52
C VAL A 29 -13.29 -6.07 -6.01
N GLU A 30 -12.78 -6.93 -5.15
CA GLU A 30 -13.51 -8.07 -4.58
C GLU A 30 -14.68 -7.64 -3.69
N ARG A 31 -14.52 -6.55 -2.93
CA ARG A 31 -15.45 -6.12 -1.88
C ARG A 31 -16.40 -5.00 -2.28
N LEU A 32 -16.22 -4.38 -3.45
CA LEU A 32 -17.19 -3.39 -3.96
C LEU A 32 -18.59 -3.99 -4.03
N ASP A 33 -19.59 -3.26 -3.57
CA ASP A 33 -20.99 -3.67 -3.58
C ASP A 33 -21.50 -3.90 -5.01
N ARG A 34 -21.65 -5.18 -5.40
CA ARG A 34 -22.09 -5.59 -6.73
C ARG A 34 -23.56 -5.25 -7.03
N SER A 35 -24.34 -4.88 -6.04
CA SER A 35 -25.69 -4.36 -6.29
C SER A 35 -25.66 -2.93 -6.86
N ARG A 36 -24.57 -2.18 -6.60
CA ARG A 36 -24.36 -0.77 -6.98
C ARG A 36 -23.35 -0.59 -8.09
N PHE A 37 -22.35 -1.46 -8.17
CA PHE A 37 -21.21 -1.32 -9.08
C PHE A 37 -21.05 -2.53 -10.01
N ASP A 38 -20.97 -2.29 -11.31
CA ASP A 38 -20.52 -3.25 -12.33
C ASP A 38 -19.01 -3.06 -12.51
N VAL A 39 -18.22 -3.99 -11.97
CA VAL A 39 -16.76 -3.79 -11.81
C VAL A 39 -15.99 -4.50 -12.90
N HIS A 40 -15.07 -3.78 -13.53
CA HIS A 40 -14.13 -4.23 -14.53
C HIS A 40 -12.70 -3.97 -14.09
N ILE A 41 -11.78 -4.86 -14.45
CA ILE A 41 -10.34 -4.64 -14.28
C ILE A 41 -9.73 -4.35 -15.64
N ALA A 42 -8.93 -3.29 -15.73
CA ALA A 42 -8.04 -3.03 -16.86
C ALA A 42 -6.59 -3.12 -16.37
N CYS A 43 -5.67 -3.63 -17.21
CA CYS A 43 -4.25 -3.72 -16.84
C CYS A 43 -3.33 -3.50 -18.03
N PHE A 44 -2.04 -3.25 -17.77
CA PHE A 44 -1.05 -3.30 -18.84
C PHE A 44 -0.70 -4.75 -19.17
N HIS A 45 -0.35 -5.55 -18.17
CA HIS A 45 0.12 -6.92 -18.32
C HIS A 45 -0.77 -7.87 -17.52
N ASP A 46 -1.39 -8.83 -18.24
CA ASP A 46 -2.23 -9.88 -17.63
C ASP A 46 -1.34 -11.03 -17.14
N GLU A 47 -0.48 -10.73 -16.15
CA GLU A 47 0.52 -11.65 -15.60
C GLU A 47 0.75 -11.41 -14.10
N GLY A 48 1.31 -12.40 -13.41
CA GLY A 48 1.61 -12.35 -11.99
C GLY A 48 0.86 -13.39 -11.18
N ALA A 49 1.31 -13.65 -9.95
CA ALA A 49 0.77 -14.71 -9.11
C ALA A 49 -0.71 -14.50 -8.73
N TRP A 50 -1.21 -13.27 -8.73
CA TRP A 50 -2.62 -12.97 -8.41
C TRP A 50 -3.53 -12.86 -9.65
N ARG A 51 -3.03 -13.21 -10.82
CA ARG A 51 -3.80 -13.19 -12.09
C ARG A 51 -5.11 -13.97 -11.99
N GLU A 52 -5.05 -15.22 -11.54
CA GLU A 52 -6.25 -16.05 -11.41
C GLU A 52 -7.26 -15.48 -10.41
N ARG A 53 -6.78 -14.92 -9.30
CA ARG A 53 -7.62 -14.24 -8.31
C ARG A 53 -8.36 -13.06 -8.95
N ALA A 54 -7.66 -12.23 -9.72
CA ALA A 54 -8.25 -11.09 -10.42
C ALA A 54 -9.34 -11.52 -11.43
N HIS A 55 -9.07 -12.56 -12.23
CA HIS A 55 -10.03 -13.08 -13.22
C HIS A 55 -11.28 -13.71 -12.57
N ARG A 56 -11.16 -14.32 -11.39
CA ARG A 56 -12.33 -14.81 -10.63
C ARG A 56 -13.18 -13.67 -10.08
N THR A 57 -12.58 -12.51 -9.86
CA THR A 57 -13.23 -11.37 -9.20
C THR A 57 -14.02 -10.50 -10.16
N ALA A 58 -13.48 -10.18 -11.33
CA ALA A 58 -14.11 -9.32 -12.33
C ALA A 58 -13.55 -9.59 -13.74
N PRO A 59 -14.27 -9.20 -14.82
CA PRO A 59 -13.73 -9.24 -16.18
C PRO A 59 -12.44 -8.41 -16.30
N VAL A 60 -11.37 -9.04 -16.77
CA VAL A 60 -10.06 -8.43 -17.00
C VAL A 60 -9.85 -8.12 -18.47
N THR A 61 -9.32 -6.93 -18.78
CA THR A 61 -8.93 -6.54 -20.14
C THR A 61 -7.53 -5.93 -20.14
N ALA A 62 -6.61 -6.49 -20.92
CA ALA A 62 -5.23 -6.03 -20.99
C ALA A 62 -4.98 -5.03 -22.13
N PHE A 63 -4.17 -4.03 -21.85
CA PHE A 63 -3.71 -3.01 -22.79
C PHE A 63 -2.17 -2.94 -22.74
N PRO A 64 -1.46 -3.95 -23.28
CA PRO A 64 -0.01 -4.06 -23.11
C PRO A 64 0.73 -2.91 -23.78
N ILE A 65 1.65 -2.30 -23.01
CA ILE A 65 2.56 -1.26 -23.49
C ILE A 65 4.00 -1.62 -23.13
N HIS A 66 4.95 -1.24 -24.00
CA HIS A 66 6.38 -1.48 -23.82
C HIS A 66 7.18 -0.17 -23.66
N GLY A 67 6.53 0.90 -23.20
CA GLY A 67 7.10 2.22 -22.95
C GLY A 67 6.20 3.35 -23.42
N PHE A 68 6.26 4.48 -22.72
CA PHE A 68 5.34 5.61 -22.94
C PHE A 68 5.66 6.43 -24.21
N ALA A 69 6.90 6.42 -24.68
CA ALA A 69 7.34 7.21 -25.85
C ALA A 69 7.10 6.52 -27.20
N ARG A 70 6.46 5.35 -27.22
CA ARG A 70 6.23 4.58 -28.47
C ARG A 70 4.90 4.95 -29.12
N PRO A 71 4.83 5.09 -30.46
CA PRO A 71 3.55 5.32 -31.16
C PRO A 71 2.49 4.26 -30.87
N ALA A 72 2.90 3.00 -30.66
CA ALA A 72 2.01 1.91 -30.27
C ALA A 72 1.26 2.19 -28.95
N THR A 73 1.83 2.96 -28.04
CA THR A 73 1.19 3.34 -26.77
C THR A 73 0.00 4.28 -27.02
N MET A 74 0.10 5.17 -28.01
CA MET A 74 -1.04 6.03 -28.41
C MET A 74 -2.19 5.20 -28.99
N ALA A 75 -1.89 4.18 -29.82
CA ALA A 75 -2.90 3.27 -30.32
C ALA A 75 -3.60 2.50 -29.18
N LYS A 76 -2.81 2.03 -28.18
CA LYS A 76 -3.37 1.39 -26.98
C LYS A 76 -4.21 2.33 -26.12
N ALA A 77 -3.85 3.61 -26.02
CA ALA A 77 -4.65 4.62 -25.32
C ALA A 77 -5.99 4.86 -26.07
N ALA A 78 -5.98 4.90 -27.39
CA ALA A 78 -7.20 4.99 -28.20
C ALA A 78 -8.09 3.73 -28.06
N GLN A 79 -7.48 2.53 -28.03
CA GLN A 79 -8.18 1.28 -27.77
C GLN A 79 -8.83 1.27 -26.38
N PHE A 80 -8.09 1.71 -25.33
CA PHE A 80 -8.63 1.84 -23.96
C PHE A 80 -9.79 2.85 -23.92
N ALA A 81 -9.65 4.01 -24.58
CA ALA A 81 -10.73 5.00 -24.68
C ALA A 81 -11.98 4.43 -25.37
N GLY A 82 -11.80 3.64 -26.45
CA GLY A 82 -12.88 2.92 -27.12
C GLY A 82 -13.56 1.89 -26.20
N TRP A 83 -12.77 1.14 -25.45
CA TRP A 83 -13.25 0.18 -24.45
C TRP A 83 -14.06 0.87 -23.34
N CYS A 84 -13.58 2.00 -22.82
CA CYS A 84 -14.33 2.78 -21.83
C CYS A 84 -15.70 3.21 -22.33
N ARG A 85 -15.81 3.65 -23.61
CA ARG A 85 -17.10 4.01 -24.23
C ARG A 85 -18.00 2.79 -24.40
N ALA A 86 -17.47 1.69 -24.95
CA ALA A 86 -18.22 0.46 -25.20
C ALA A 86 -18.79 -0.12 -23.88
N LYS A 87 -18.01 -0.11 -22.80
CA LYS A 87 -18.41 -0.55 -21.45
C LYS A 87 -19.19 0.54 -20.68
N ARG A 88 -19.36 1.74 -21.24
CA ARG A 88 -20.03 2.86 -20.57
C ARG A 88 -19.44 3.18 -19.18
N ILE A 89 -18.10 3.09 -19.06
CA ILE A 89 -17.41 3.28 -17.78
C ILE A 89 -17.82 4.60 -17.15
N GLY A 90 -18.44 4.54 -15.97
CA GLY A 90 -18.89 5.69 -15.19
C GLY A 90 -17.82 6.21 -14.24
N VAL A 91 -16.94 5.33 -13.75
CA VAL A 91 -15.84 5.66 -12.84
C VAL A 91 -14.57 4.94 -13.30
N LEU A 92 -13.47 5.67 -13.46
CA LEU A 92 -12.13 5.10 -13.59
C LEU A 92 -11.35 5.36 -12.31
N GLN A 93 -10.78 4.30 -11.70
CA GLN A 93 -9.81 4.33 -10.62
C GLN A 93 -8.46 3.81 -11.13
N THR A 94 -7.40 4.61 -11.00
CA THR A 94 -6.02 4.18 -11.32
C THR A 94 -5.23 3.94 -10.03
N CYS A 95 -4.18 3.10 -10.07
CA CYS A 95 -3.50 2.63 -8.87
C CYS A 95 -2.10 3.24 -8.63
N ASP A 96 -1.36 3.60 -9.67
CA ASP A 96 0.04 4.02 -9.61
C ASP A 96 0.40 5.08 -10.67
N LEU A 97 1.67 5.48 -10.72
CA LEU A 97 2.22 6.45 -11.67
C LEU A 97 1.94 6.05 -13.13
N TYR A 98 2.16 4.79 -13.49
CA TYR A 98 2.05 4.30 -14.86
C TYR A 98 0.59 4.28 -15.30
N ALA A 99 -0.29 3.74 -14.47
CA ALA A 99 -1.73 3.74 -14.67
C ALA A 99 -2.29 5.18 -14.75
N ASN A 100 -1.86 6.08 -13.86
CA ASN A 100 -2.25 7.49 -13.89
C ASN A 100 -1.89 8.15 -15.22
N THR A 101 -0.65 7.94 -15.69
CA THR A 101 -0.11 8.59 -16.89
C THR A 101 -0.80 8.13 -18.16
N PHE A 102 -1.19 6.87 -18.23
CA PHE A 102 -1.84 6.27 -19.40
C PHE A 102 -3.36 6.45 -19.36
N ALA A 103 -3.99 5.99 -18.28
CA ALA A 103 -5.44 5.79 -18.28
C ALA A 103 -6.23 7.08 -18.00
N LEU A 104 -5.71 8.02 -17.20
CA LEU A 104 -6.45 9.27 -16.92
C LEU A 104 -6.66 10.13 -18.15
N PRO A 105 -5.64 10.42 -19.00
CA PRO A 105 -5.85 11.18 -20.24
C PRO A 105 -6.77 10.43 -21.23
N ALA A 106 -6.57 9.13 -21.41
CA ALA A 106 -7.38 8.34 -22.33
C ALA A 106 -8.86 8.27 -21.90
N ALA A 107 -9.12 8.12 -20.59
CA ALA A 107 -10.48 8.15 -20.06
C ALA A 107 -11.12 9.53 -20.15
N ALA A 108 -10.34 10.62 -20.07
CA ALA A 108 -10.85 11.96 -20.32
C ALA A 108 -11.31 12.14 -21.78
N LEU A 109 -10.52 11.65 -22.74
CA LEU A 109 -10.89 11.62 -24.16
C LEU A 109 -12.10 10.69 -24.44
N ALA A 110 -12.27 9.64 -23.64
CA ALA A 110 -13.44 8.77 -23.71
C ALA A 110 -14.71 9.40 -23.13
N GLY A 111 -14.60 10.52 -22.40
CA GLY A 111 -15.72 11.15 -21.73
C GLY A 111 -16.13 10.45 -20.42
N VAL A 112 -15.22 9.63 -19.79
CA VAL A 112 -15.53 8.98 -18.51
C VAL A 112 -15.87 10.04 -17.45
N PRO A 113 -17.08 9.98 -16.85
CA PRO A 113 -17.58 11.07 -15.99
C PRO A 113 -16.75 11.29 -14.73
N VAL A 114 -16.31 10.22 -14.08
CA VAL A 114 -15.51 10.28 -12.84
C VAL A 114 -14.15 9.61 -13.08
N ARG A 115 -13.08 10.36 -12.86
CA ARG A 115 -11.70 9.88 -13.03
C ARG A 115 -10.92 10.17 -11.77
N ILE A 116 -10.42 9.10 -11.14
CA ILE A 116 -9.73 9.14 -9.85
C ILE A 116 -8.32 8.58 -10.03
N GLY A 117 -7.33 9.43 -9.75
CA GLY A 117 -5.93 9.04 -9.67
C GLY A 117 -5.58 8.48 -8.29
N SER A 118 -4.45 7.79 -8.17
CA SER A 118 -3.90 7.38 -6.87
C SER A 118 -2.47 7.84 -6.69
N ARG A 119 -2.12 8.07 -5.42
CA ARG A 119 -0.77 8.25 -4.91
C ARG A 119 -0.54 7.29 -3.76
N ARG A 120 0.28 6.26 -3.99
CA ARG A 120 0.52 5.18 -3.03
C ARG A 120 2.01 4.99 -2.72
N GLU A 121 2.84 5.98 -3.04
CA GLU A 121 4.29 5.98 -2.88
C GLU A 121 4.81 7.39 -2.54
N LEU A 122 5.94 7.47 -1.82
CA LEU A 122 6.63 8.70 -1.42
C LEU A 122 7.96 8.94 -2.17
N ARG A 123 8.16 8.41 -3.35
CA ARG A 123 9.16 8.85 -4.29
C ARG A 123 10.67 8.72 -4.01
N PRO A 124 11.29 7.84 -3.32
CA PRO A 124 12.75 7.87 -3.24
C PRO A 124 13.46 7.58 -4.60
N ASP A 125 12.75 7.00 -5.56
CA ASP A 125 13.31 6.43 -6.79
C ASP A 125 12.75 7.02 -8.11
N LYS A 126 11.93 8.07 -8.06
CA LYS A 126 11.33 8.69 -9.26
C LYS A 126 12.16 9.87 -9.79
N SER A 127 12.40 9.89 -11.09
CA SER A 127 13.07 11.03 -11.75
C SER A 127 12.16 12.27 -11.79
N ALA A 128 12.76 13.45 -11.92
CA ALA A 128 12.01 14.69 -12.08
C ALA A 128 11.06 14.66 -13.29
N ALA A 129 11.45 13.98 -14.37
CA ALA A 129 10.61 13.80 -15.56
C ALA A 129 9.38 12.94 -15.29
N GLN A 130 9.52 11.83 -14.56
CA GLN A 130 8.39 10.98 -14.16
C GLN A 130 7.42 11.74 -13.26
N ILE A 131 7.93 12.57 -12.39
CA ILE A 131 7.17 13.44 -11.51
C ILE A 131 6.37 14.47 -12.31
N ALA A 132 7.02 15.14 -13.25
CA ALA A 132 6.36 16.13 -14.12
C ALA A 132 5.26 15.46 -14.94
N LEU A 133 5.53 14.27 -15.49
CA LEU A 133 4.56 13.50 -16.27
C LEU A 133 3.33 13.11 -15.42
N GLN A 134 3.54 12.65 -14.20
CA GLN A 134 2.46 12.32 -13.28
C GLN A 134 1.62 13.55 -12.91
N ARG A 135 2.26 14.71 -12.69
CA ARG A 135 1.57 15.97 -12.44
C ARG A 135 0.66 16.38 -13.62
N GLN A 136 1.14 16.19 -14.86
CA GLN A 136 0.31 16.42 -16.04
C GLN A 136 -0.88 15.46 -16.11
N ALA A 137 -0.64 14.16 -15.83
CA ALA A 137 -1.72 13.18 -15.81
C ALA A 137 -2.81 13.51 -14.76
N TYR A 138 -2.42 14.02 -13.60
CA TYR A 138 -3.38 14.44 -12.58
C TYR A 138 -4.33 15.57 -13.00
N ARG A 139 -3.99 16.35 -14.04
CA ARG A 139 -4.92 17.36 -14.57
C ARG A 139 -6.21 16.74 -15.11
N PHE A 140 -6.14 15.50 -15.58
CA PHE A 140 -7.27 14.75 -16.10
C PHE A 140 -8.08 14.02 -15.00
N ALA A 141 -7.56 13.89 -13.78
CA ALA A 141 -8.29 13.35 -12.65
C ALA A 141 -9.23 14.41 -12.03
N HIS A 142 -10.31 13.97 -11.44
CA HIS A 142 -11.19 14.82 -10.64
C HIS A 142 -10.75 14.84 -9.18
N LYS A 143 -10.40 13.67 -8.65
CA LYS A 143 -9.81 13.48 -7.33
C LYS A 143 -8.56 12.62 -7.43
N ILE A 144 -7.70 12.73 -6.43
CA ILE A 144 -6.51 11.90 -6.27
C ILE A 144 -6.58 11.30 -4.87
N VAL A 145 -6.60 9.97 -4.80
CA VAL A 145 -6.56 9.23 -3.55
C VAL A 145 -5.11 9.07 -3.11
N ALA A 146 -4.80 9.57 -1.92
CA ALA A 146 -3.58 9.29 -1.18
C ALA A 146 -3.85 8.22 -0.13
N ASN A 147 -2.91 7.31 0.12
CA ASN A 147 -3.07 6.26 1.13
C ASN A 147 -2.58 6.65 2.53
N SER A 148 -2.04 7.87 2.70
CA SER A 148 -1.60 8.43 3.97
C SER A 148 -1.60 9.95 3.95
N SER A 149 -1.52 10.58 5.13
CA SER A 149 -1.35 12.03 5.27
C SER A 149 -0.04 12.49 4.62
N ALA A 150 1.04 11.74 4.79
CA ALA A 150 2.34 12.03 4.17
C ALA A 150 2.28 12.02 2.63
N ALA A 151 1.54 11.07 2.03
CA ALA A 151 1.32 11.05 0.59
C ALA A 151 0.44 12.21 0.10
N ALA A 152 -0.55 12.62 0.91
CA ALA A 152 -1.37 13.80 0.63
C ALA A 152 -0.56 15.10 0.69
N GLU A 153 0.26 15.27 1.71
CA GLU A 153 1.18 16.42 1.83
C GLU A 153 2.17 16.48 0.67
N GLN A 154 2.69 15.32 0.25
CA GLN A 154 3.57 15.25 -0.91
C GLN A 154 2.86 15.72 -2.18
N LEU A 155 1.60 15.35 -2.39
CA LEU A 155 0.78 15.85 -3.50
C LEU A 155 0.60 17.38 -3.44
N VAL A 156 0.39 17.94 -2.24
CA VAL A 156 0.29 19.41 -2.06
C VAL A 156 1.61 20.09 -2.42
N ARG A 157 2.74 19.57 -1.93
CA ARG A 157 4.08 20.08 -2.31
C ARG A 157 4.33 20.02 -3.82
N GLU A 158 3.71 19.05 -4.51
CA GLU A 158 3.75 18.92 -5.97
C GLU A 158 2.77 19.82 -6.72
N GLY A 159 2.01 20.65 -6.00
CA GLY A 159 1.08 21.62 -6.56
C GLY A 159 -0.32 21.07 -6.87
N VAL A 160 -0.70 19.92 -6.30
CA VAL A 160 -2.09 19.47 -6.34
C VAL A 160 -2.90 20.22 -5.30
N ARG A 161 -4.04 20.80 -5.72
CA ARG A 161 -4.93 21.53 -4.81
C ARG A 161 -5.49 20.60 -3.72
N PRO A 162 -5.48 20.97 -2.43
CA PRO A 162 -5.97 20.13 -1.32
C PRO A 162 -7.40 19.62 -1.55
N ALA A 163 -8.29 20.46 -2.08
CA ALA A 163 -9.67 20.08 -2.38
C ALA A 163 -9.82 18.92 -3.38
N ARG A 164 -8.76 18.57 -4.12
CA ARG A 164 -8.73 17.42 -5.04
C ARG A 164 -8.12 16.16 -4.42
N ILE A 165 -7.60 16.25 -3.22
CA ILE A 165 -6.96 15.13 -2.53
C ILE A 165 -7.96 14.51 -1.56
N GLN A 166 -8.05 13.19 -1.57
CA GLN A 166 -8.80 12.39 -0.61
C GLN A 166 -7.86 11.37 0.03
N VAL A 167 -7.77 11.34 1.34
CA VAL A 167 -7.02 10.30 2.04
C VAL A 167 -7.94 9.11 2.26
N ILE A 168 -7.54 7.94 1.73
CA ILE A 168 -8.17 6.63 1.99
C ILE A 168 -7.05 5.65 2.29
N ALA A 169 -6.89 5.31 3.55
CA ALA A 169 -5.84 4.41 4.01
C ALA A 169 -6.04 2.98 3.49
N ASN A 170 -4.95 2.21 3.46
CA ASN A 170 -5.02 0.78 3.16
C ASN A 170 -5.80 0.04 4.25
N GLY A 171 -6.42 -1.08 3.85
CA GLY A 171 -7.11 -1.98 4.75
C GLY A 171 -6.29 -3.25 5.06
N VAL A 172 -6.70 -3.94 6.09
CA VAL A 172 -6.26 -5.27 6.46
C VAL A 172 -7.45 -6.11 6.91
N GLN A 173 -7.41 -7.39 6.63
CA GLN A 173 -8.36 -8.36 7.20
C GLN A 173 -7.77 -8.89 8.51
N ALA A 174 -8.16 -8.26 9.61
CA ALA A 174 -7.58 -8.55 10.92
C ALA A 174 -7.80 -9.99 11.38
N ASP A 175 -8.88 -10.64 10.92
CA ASP A 175 -9.24 -12.02 11.28
C ASP A 175 -8.27 -13.07 10.70
N LEU A 176 -7.50 -12.70 9.66
CA LEU A 176 -6.43 -13.57 9.13
C LEU A 176 -5.20 -13.59 10.04
N PHE A 177 -5.12 -12.68 11.01
CA PHE A 177 -3.99 -12.55 11.91
C PHE A 177 -4.43 -12.93 13.32
N ASN A 178 -3.97 -14.09 13.78
CA ASN A 178 -4.25 -14.55 15.14
C ASN A 178 -3.64 -13.58 16.16
N ALA A 179 -4.44 -13.26 17.18
CA ALA A 179 -3.92 -12.49 18.31
C ALA A 179 -2.83 -13.29 18.99
N ARG A 180 -1.65 -12.70 19.12
CA ARG A 180 -0.54 -13.32 19.80
C ARG A 180 -0.83 -13.49 21.30
N SER A 181 -0.52 -14.64 21.86
CA SER A 181 -0.49 -14.84 23.31
C SER A 181 0.76 -14.19 23.91
N SER A 182 0.64 -13.64 25.13
CA SER A 182 1.80 -13.10 25.84
C SER A 182 2.83 -14.20 26.13
N ARG A 183 4.10 -13.91 25.83
CA ARG A 183 5.23 -14.82 26.12
C ARG A 183 6.11 -14.20 27.21
N PRO A 184 6.61 -14.99 28.16
CA PRO A 184 7.46 -14.47 29.24
C PRO A 184 8.87 -14.10 28.78
N VAL A 185 9.32 -14.68 27.66
CA VAL A 185 10.64 -14.43 27.07
C VAL A 185 10.45 -14.12 25.58
N LEU A 186 11.01 -13.01 25.13
CA LEU A 186 10.98 -12.58 23.73
C LEU A 186 12.35 -12.82 23.09
N ARG A 187 12.35 -13.49 21.93
CA ARG A 187 13.59 -13.92 21.26
C ARG A 187 13.60 -13.72 19.76
N THR A 188 12.45 -13.39 19.17
CA THR A 188 12.31 -13.30 17.71
C THR A 188 11.88 -11.90 17.28
N VAL A 189 12.77 -11.23 16.61
CA VAL A 189 12.48 -9.97 15.87
C VAL A 189 12.19 -10.33 14.42
N ILE A 190 11.18 -9.72 13.82
CA ILE A 190 10.84 -9.94 12.41
C ILE A 190 10.71 -8.65 11.64
N THR A 191 11.22 -8.63 10.42
CA THR A 191 10.97 -7.59 9.41
C THR A 191 10.40 -8.25 8.16
N VAL A 192 9.26 -7.75 7.67
CA VAL A 192 8.63 -8.20 6.42
C VAL A 192 8.68 -7.07 5.41
N ALA A 193 9.61 -7.14 4.47
CA ALA A 193 9.81 -6.09 3.46
C ALA A 193 10.65 -6.59 2.27
N ASN A 194 10.43 -6.03 1.09
CA ASN A 194 11.34 -6.24 -0.04
C ASN A 194 12.76 -5.75 0.33
N LEU A 195 13.80 -6.49 -0.07
CA LEU A 195 15.20 -6.13 0.21
C LEU A 195 15.67 -5.02 -0.75
N ARG A 196 15.16 -3.80 -0.50
CA ARG A 196 15.48 -2.56 -1.23
C ARG A 196 16.07 -1.53 -0.28
N GLN A 197 16.75 -0.53 -0.84
CA GLN A 197 17.47 0.48 -0.06
C GLN A 197 16.54 1.30 0.83
N GLU A 198 15.34 1.66 0.34
CA GLU A 198 14.37 2.45 1.09
C GLU A 198 13.80 1.73 2.33
N LYS A 199 14.01 0.42 2.45
CA LYS A 199 13.55 -0.39 3.60
C LYS A 199 14.54 -0.42 4.78
N GLY A 200 15.77 0.06 4.59
CA GLY A 200 16.71 0.33 5.69
C GLY A 200 17.19 -0.89 6.46
N HIS A 201 17.21 -2.09 5.84
CA HIS A 201 17.63 -3.34 6.52
C HIS A 201 19.04 -3.24 7.13
N GLU A 202 19.92 -2.43 6.53
CA GLU A 202 21.26 -2.16 7.04
C GLU A 202 21.22 -1.57 8.45
N VAL A 203 20.23 -0.72 8.77
CA VAL A 203 20.08 -0.11 10.09
C VAL A 203 19.75 -1.17 11.15
N LEU A 204 18.91 -2.16 10.80
CA LEU A 204 18.60 -3.27 11.70
C LEU A 204 19.79 -4.22 11.88
N ILE A 205 20.57 -4.47 10.81
CA ILE A 205 21.79 -5.30 10.90
C ILE A 205 22.85 -4.62 11.78
N GLU A 206 22.98 -3.27 11.71
CA GLU A 206 23.85 -2.52 12.63
C GLU A 206 23.37 -2.63 14.07
N ALA A 207 22.08 -2.44 14.31
CA ALA A 207 21.46 -2.59 15.62
C ALA A 207 21.66 -4.02 16.18
N ALA A 208 21.62 -5.05 15.33
CA ALA A 208 21.82 -6.45 15.70
C ALA A 208 23.19 -6.73 16.33
N THR A 209 24.23 -5.99 15.96
CA THR A 209 25.58 -6.13 16.56
C THR A 209 25.52 -5.90 18.06
N TRP A 210 24.87 -4.83 18.50
CA TRP A 210 24.72 -4.48 19.90
C TRP A 210 23.69 -5.39 20.62
N LEU A 211 22.58 -5.72 19.95
CA LEU A 211 21.54 -6.56 20.51
C LEU A 211 22.02 -7.99 20.80
N ARG A 212 22.90 -8.57 19.95
CA ARG A 212 23.47 -9.91 20.15
C ARG A 212 24.28 -9.99 21.45
N GLU A 213 25.02 -8.97 21.81
CA GLU A 213 25.82 -8.93 23.04
C GLU A 213 24.93 -9.01 24.28
N ARG A 214 23.80 -8.31 24.27
CA ARG A 214 22.85 -8.27 25.39
C ARG A 214 21.86 -9.45 25.39
N HIS A 215 21.50 -9.94 24.22
CA HIS A 215 20.53 -11.02 24.02
C HIS A 215 21.12 -12.10 23.09
N PRO A 216 22.02 -12.97 23.57
CA PRO A 216 22.73 -13.96 22.74
C PRO A 216 21.81 -14.95 22.02
N GLN A 217 20.57 -15.13 22.49
CA GLN A 217 19.57 -16.03 21.90
C GLN A 217 18.60 -15.34 20.95
N LEU A 218 18.81 -14.04 20.70
CA LEU A 218 17.94 -13.28 19.81
C LEU A 218 18.12 -13.71 18.35
N GLN A 219 17.02 -13.92 17.66
CA GLN A 219 16.97 -14.14 16.21
C GLN A 219 16.24 -12.98 15.53
N ILE A 220 16.77 -12.53 14.41
CA ILE A 220 16.20 -11.48 13.58
C ILE A 220 15.88 -12.07 12.21
N LEU A 221 14.60 -12.19 11.89
CA LEU A 221 14.12 -12.77 10.65
C LEU A 221 13.89 -11.65 9.61
N LEU A 222 14.63 -11.67 8.51
CA LEU A 222 14.43 -10.79 7.35
C LEU A 222 13.62 -11.56 6.30
N VAL A 223 12.30 -11.25 6.25
CA VAL A 223 11.35 -11.91 5.36
C VAL A 223 11.15 -11.03 4.11
N GLY A 224 11.53 -11.54 2.96
CA GLY A 224 11.38 -10.88 1.67
C GLY A 224 12.53 -11.19 0.73
N ALA A 225 12.38 -10.71 -0.50
CA ALA A 225 13.38 -10.81 -1.56
C ALA A 225 13.66 -9.44 -2.17
N GLY A 226 14.80 -9.29 -2.83
CA GLY A 226 15.11 -8.03 -3.51
C GLY A 226 16.59 -7.89 -3.88
N PRO A 227 16.93 -6.85 -4.65
CA PRO A 227 18.26 -6.70 -5.23
C PRO A 227 19.38 -6.47 -4.20
N ARG A 228 19.04 -6.06 -2.98
CA ARG A 228 20.02 -5.82 -1.91
C ARG A 228 20.46 -7.08 -1.16
N ARG A 229 19.87 -8.27 -1.45
CA ARG A 229 20.11 -9.49 -0.68
C ARG A 229 21.62 -9.78 -0.50
N ALA A 230 22.37 -9.87 -1.58
CA ALA A 230 23.80 -10.20 -1.52
C ALA A 230 24.61 -9.19 -0.69
N ALA A 231 24.30 -7.89 -0.83
CA ALA A 231 24.97 -6.85 -0.06
C ALA A 231 24.67 -6.91 1.44
N LEU A 232 23.43 -7.26 1.80
CA LEU A 232 23.00 -7.41 3.19
C LEU A 232 23.59 -8.69 3.82
N GLU A 233 23.65 -9.80 3.09
CA GLU A 233 24.32 -11.05 3.52
C GLU A 233 25.83 -10.80 3.76
N ALA A 234 26.51 -10.09 2.86
CA ALA A 234 27.91 -9.71 3.06
C ALA A 234 28.11 -8.84 4.32
N MET A 235 27.15 -7.94 4.61
CA MET A 235 27.18 -7.11 5.80
C MET A 235 26.99 -7.95 7.10
N VAL A 236 26.11 -8.95 7.08
CA VAL A 236 25.91 -9.90 8.17
C VAL A 236 27.16 -10.71 8.43
N ASN A 237 27.77 -11.28 7.38
CA ASN A 237 29.00 -12.07 7.48
C ASN A 237 30.17 -11.25 8.03
N ALA A 238 30.37 -10.01 7.52
CA ALA A 238 31.42 -9.14 7.99
C ALA A 238 31.32 -8.76 9.48
N ARG A 239 30.15 -8.91 10.09
CA ARG A 239 29.86 -8.65 11.50
C ARG A 239 29.74 -9.93 12.35
N GLY A 240 29.88 -11.11 11.75
CA GLY A 240 29.70 -12.41 12.42
C GLY A 240 28.30 -12.61 12.96
N LEU A 241 27.27 -12.15 12.24
CA LEU A 241 25.87 -12.17 12.69
C LEU A 241 25.03 -13.30 12.04
N GLU A 242 25.67 -14.31 11.43
CA GLU A 242 25.04 -15.36 10.64
C GLU A 242 24.05 -16.21 11.43
N THR A 243 24.28 -16.35 12.74
CA THR A 243 23.39 -17.08 13.66
C THR A 243 22.29 -16.20 14.24
N THR A 244 22.41 -14.87 14.13
CA THR A 244 21.49 -13.90 14.70
C THR A 244 20.52 -13.36 13.64
N VAL A 245 21.00 -13.08 12.42
CA VAL A 245 20.21 -12.48 11.32
C VAL A 245 19.98 -13.54 10.23
N LEU A 246 18.72 -13.91 10.03
CA LEU A 246 18.32 -15.00 9.14
C LEU A 246 17.49 -14.44 7.97
N PHE A 247 17.92 -14.72 6.73
CA PHE A 247 17.20 -14.37 5.51
C PHE A 247 16.29 -15.52 5.10
N THR A 248 14.98 -15.34 5.20
CA THR A 248 13.99 -16.40 4.87
C THR A 248 13.56 -16.41 3.40
N GLY A 249 13.92 -15.36 2.63
CA GLY A 249 13.42 -15.18 1.27
C GLY A 249 11.95 -14.73 1.23
N HIS A 250 11.34 -14.83 0.05
CA HIS A 250 9.91 -14.58 -0.11
C HIS A 250 9.10 -15.68 0.58
N ARG A 251 8.06 -15.28 1.31
CA ARG A 251 7.18 -16.20 2.06
C ARG A 251 5.72 -15.84 1.81
N ASP A 252 4.88 -16.86 1.65
CA ASP A 252 3.42 -16.71 1.50
C ASP A 252 2.69 -16.86 2.84
N ASP A 253 3.33 -17.49 3.84
CA ASP A 253 2.82 -17.74 5.19
C ASP A 253 3.16 -16.60 6.19
N VAL A 254 3.16 -15.35 5.73
CA VAL A 254 3.51 -14.18 6.56
C VAL A 254 2.68 -14.11 7.84
N ALA A 255 1.40 -14.46 7.79
CA ALA A 255 0.53 -14.45 8.97
C ALA A 255 1.03 -15.42 10.08
N ALA A 256 1.50 -16.60 9.69
CA ALA A 256 2.07 -17.58 10.63
C ALA A 256 3.39 -17.07 11.21
N LEU A 257 4.26 -16.51 10.37
CA LEU A 257 5.54 -15.94 10.82
C LEU A 257 5.33 -14.77 11.80
N LEU A 258 4.34 -13.92 11.56
CA LEU A 258 4.00 -12.83 12.49
C LEU A 258 3.42 -13.36 13.80
N ALA A 259 2.63 -14.43 13.77
CA ALA A 259 2.11 -15.06 14.99
C ALA A 259 3.22 -15.68 15.87
N ASP A 260 4.30 -16.14 15.25
CA ASP A 260 5.45 -16.74 15.92
C ASP A 260 6.53 -15.73 16.35
N ALA A 261 6.50 -14.53 15.81
CA ALA A 261 7.44 -13.47 16.17
C ALA A 261 7.10 -12.80 17.52
N ASP A 262 8.05 -12.06 18.04
CA ASP A 262 7.93 -11.35 19.32
C ASP A 262 7.88 -9.83 19.17
N VAL A 263 8.65 -9.26 18.25
CA VAL A 263 8.70 -7.82 17.95
C VAL A 263 8.78 -7.66 16.44
N PHE A 264 7.95 -6.81 15.89
CA PHE A 264 8.05 -6.40 14.49
C PHE A 264 8.89 -5.13 14.35
N VAL A 265 9.82 -5.11 13.40
CA VAL A 265 10.70 -3.97 13.15
C VAL A 265 10.60 -3.53 11.70
N LEU A 266 10.45 -2.21 11.47
CA LEU A 266 10.46 -1.64 10.11
C LEU A 266 11.34 -0.37 10.08
N PRO A 267 12.65 -0.49 9.81
CA PRO A 267 13.62 0.59 9.87
C PRO A 267 13.68 1.40 8.57
N SER A 268 12.55 1.55 7.90
CA SER A 268 12.47 2.15 6.57
C SER A 268 12.94 3.61 6.55
N ARG A 269 13.52 4.02 5.44
CA ARG A 269 13.88 5.41 5.13
C ARG A 269 12.72 6.19 4.51
N SER A 270 11.76 5.47 3.93
CA SER A 270 10.57 6.06 3.28
C SER A 270 9.44 5.03 3.21
N GLU A 271 8.23 5.44 3.63
CA GLU A 271 7.00 4.65 3.56
C GLU A 271 5.80 5.54 3.25
N ALA A 272 5.05 5.19 2.20
CA ALA A 272 3.77 5.84 1.99
C ALA A 272 2.72 5.33 2.98
N PHE A 273 2.47 4.01 2.98
CA PHE A 273 1.64 3.33 3.97
C PHE A 273 2.05 1.84 4.02
N PRO A 274 2.70 1.38 5.07
CA PRO A 274 3.31 0.05 5.12
C PRO A 274 2.32 -1.05 5.50
N ASN A 275 1.91 -1.89 4.54
CA ASN A 275 0.99 -3.00 4.78
C ASN A 275 1.54 -3.98 5.83
N ALA A 276 2.85 -4.27 5.80
CA ALA A 276 3.46 -5.20 6.74
C ALA A 276 3.37 -4.71 8.20
N ALA A 277 3.46 -3.39 8.44
CA ALA A 277 3.27 -2.85 9.79
C ALA A 277 1.81 -3.00 10.26
N ILE A 278 0.82 -2.77 9.36
CA ILE A 278 -0.60 -2.98 9.69
C ILE A 278 -0.86 -4.46 10.02
N GLU A 279 -0.27 -5.37 9.27
CA GLU A 279 -0.38 -6.83 9.47
C GLU A 279 0.24 -7.26 10.81
N ALA A 280 1.43 -6.74 11.13
CA ALA A 280 2.09 -6.98 12.41
C ALA A 280 1.27 -6.45 13.59
N MET A 281 0.74 -5.23 13.47
CA MET A 281 -0.14 -4.66 14.49
C MET A 281 -1.45 -5.45 14.61
N ALA A 282 -2.03 -5.93 13.50
CA ALA A 282 -3.20 -6.80 13.49
C ALA A 282 -2.92 -8.15 14.17
N SER A 283 -1.69 -8.67 14.10
CA SER A 283 -1.24 -9.85 14.85
C SER A 283 -1.04 -9.58 16.35
N GLY A 284 -1.15 -8.34 16.79
CA GLY A 284 -0.88 -7.95 18.18
C GLY A 284 0.62 -7.88 18.52
N LEU A 285 1.49 -7.74 17.52
CA LEU A 285 2.91 -7.53 17.74
C LEU A 285 3.19 -6.07 18.17
N PRO A 286 4.06 -5.85 19.15
CA PRO A 286 4.65 -4.54 19.36
C PRO A 286 5.53 -4.20 18.14
N VAL A 287 5.38 -2.96 17.65
CA VAL A 287 6.09 -2.48 16.47
C VAL A 287 7.13 -1.45 16.86
N VAL A 288 8.36 -1.60 16.34
CA VAL A 288 9.40 -0.56 16.35
C VAL A 288 9.62 -0.12 14.91
N ALA A 289 9.48 1.16 14.62
CA ALA A 289 9.61 1.64 13.25
C ALA A 289 10.30 3.01 13.18
N SER A 290 10.85 3.33 12.02
CA SER A 290 11.35 4.67 11.74
C SER A 290 10.18 5.68 11.66
N ALA A 291 10.38 6.89 12.18
CA ALA A 291 9.40 7.98 12.13
C ALA A 291 9.37 8.60 10.72
N VAL A 292 8.84 7.86 9.74
CA VAL A 292 8.75 8.29 8.33
C VAL A 292 7.37 8.04 7.74
N GLY A 293 6.90 8.98 6.94
CA GLY A 293 5.71 8.84 6.10
C GLY A 293 4.49 8.34 6.85
N GLY A 294 3.79 7.35 6.29
CA GLY A 294 2.57 6.79 6.87
C GLY A 294 2.78 6.00 8.17
N LEU A 295 4.03 5.71 8.59
CA LEU A 295 4.30 5.12 9.91
C LEU A 295 3.97 6.09 11.05
N ILE A 296 4.11 7.40 10.82
CA ILE A 296 3.74 8.44 11.78
C ILE A 296 2.22 8.49 11.98
N ASP A 297 1.45 8.27 10.91
CA ASP A 297 -0.02 8.22 10.99
C ASP A 297 -0.51 6.94 11.71
N LEU A 298 0.26 5.85 11.57
CA LEU A 298 -0.12 4.51 12.00
C LEU A 298 0.18 4.26 13.46
N ILE A 299 1.33 4.76 13.96
CA ILE A 299 1.87 4.45 15.28
C ILE A 299 1.70 5.65 16.22
N GLU A 300 0.99 5.44 17.32
CA GLU A 300 0.95 6.33 18.47
C GLU A 300 2.12 5.95 19.40
N PRO A 301 3.18 6.80 19.51
CA PRO A 301 4.36 6.47 20.30
C PRO A 301 4.04 6.04 21.73
N GLU A 302 4.73 5.02 22.22
CA GLU A 302 4.58 4.41 23.55
C GLU A 302 3.23 3.72 23.82
N ARG A 303 2.25 3.90 22.96
CA ARG A 303 0.92 3.32 23.10
C ARG A 303 0.68 2.13 22.15
N THR A 304 0.91 2.32 20.83
CA THR A 304 0.68 1.30 19.80
C THR A 304 1.97 0.84 19.12
N GLY A 305 3.11 1.41 19.49
CA GLY A 305 4.44 1.08 18.97
C GLY A 305 5.49 2.09 19.43
N LEU A 306 6.70 1.91 18.95
CA LEU A 306 7.82 2.82 19.20
C LEU A 306 8.28 3.40 17.86
N LEU A 307 8.54 4.70 17.84
CA LEU A 307 9.11 5.41 16.70
C LEU A 307 10.53 5.89 17.02
N VAL A 308 11.45 5.66 16.09
CA VAL A 308 12.85 6.10 16.17
C VAL A 308 13.20 6.98 14.98
N ALA A 309 14.25 7.77 15.09
CA ALA A 309 14.74 8.56 13.95
C ALA A 309 15.19 7.63 12.80
N PRO A 310 14.89 7.97 11.53
CA PRO A 310 15.30 7.14 10.40
C PRO A 310 16.83 7.10 10.28
N GLY A 311 17.38 5.88 10.11
CA GLY A 311 18.83 5.64 10.00
C GLY A 311 19.58 5.58 11.34
N ASP A 312 18.91 5.76 12.47
CA ASP A 312 19.50 5.68 13.81
C ASP A 312 19.47 4.23 14.32
N SER A 313 20.56 3.50 14.11
CA SER A 313 20.71 2.11 14.53
C SER A 313 20.83 1.97 16.05
N ALA A 314 21.35 2.97 16.75
CA ALA A 314 21.46 2.96 18.22
C ALA A 314 20.07 3.11 18.86
N ALA A 315 19.31 4.12 18.47
CA ALA A 315 17.93 4.30 18.95
C ALA A 315 17.04 3.10 18.59
N LEU A 316 17.26 2.48 17.41
CA LEU A 316 16.56 1.26 17.01
C LEU A 316 16.89 0.10 17.95
N ALA A 317 18.17 -0.11 18.25
CA ALA A 317 18.63 -1.15 19.17
C ALA A 317 18.05 -0.94 20.58
N GLU A 318 18.09 0.28 21.11
CA GLU A 318 17.52 0.61 22.44
C GLU A 318 16.00 0.37 22.49
N ALA A 319 15.26 0.72 21.44
CA ALA A 319 13.84 0.51 21.38
C ALA A 319 13.47 -0.99 21.35
N ILE A 320 14.24 -1.81 20.61
CA ILE A 320 14.08 -3.27 20.57
C ILE A 320 14.45 -3.88 21.93
N ASP A 321 15.60 -3.50 22.51
CA ASP A 321 16.06 -3.98 23.83
C ASP A 321 15.01 -3.73 24.91
N ARG A 322 14.43 -2.55 24.93
CA ARG A 322 13.39 -2.16 25.89
C ARG A 322 12.15 -3.03 25.80
N LEU A 323 11.72 -3.41 24.59
CA LEU A 323 10.59 -4.34 24.41
C LEU A 323 10.95 -5.78 24.83
N ILE A 324 12.15 -6.25 24.50
CA ILE A 324 12.62 -7.60 24.86
C ILE A 324 12.79 -7.72 26.38
N SER A 325 13.33 -6.70 27.03
CA SER A 325 13.57 -6.67 28.48
C SER A 325 12.29 -6.45 29.29
N GLU A 326 11.23 -5.88 28.69
CA GLU A 326 9.94 -5.60 29.34
C GLU A 326 8.76 -6.33 28.64
N PRO A 327 8.64 -7.68 28.72
CA PRO A 327 7.63 -8.45 27.99
C PRO A 327 6.17 -8.03 28.26
N ARG A 328 5.89 -7.59 29.52
CA ARG A 328 4.55 -7.09 29.88
C ARG A 328 4.21 -5.78 29.15
N ARG A 329 5.20 -4.89 28.98
CA ARG A 329 5.05 -3.65 28.20
C ARG A 329 4.85 -3.96 26.73
N ALA A 330 5.66 -4.85 26.16
CA ALA A 330 5.55 -5.33 24.79
C ALA A 330 4.15 -5.89 24.50
N ALA A 331 3.62 -6.75 25.38
CA ALA A 331 2.27 -7.31 25.27
C ALA A 331 1.17 -6.23 25.32
N ARG A 332 1.29 -5.24 26.21
CA ARG A 332 0.35 -4.11 26.32
C ARG A 332 0.34 -3.28 25.04
N ILE A 333 1.53 -2.93 24.51
CA ILE A 333 1.67 -2.17 23.25
C ILE A 333 1.08 -2.96 22.09
N GLY A 334 1.39 -4.23 21.96
CA GLY A 334 0.85 -5.10 20.89
C GLY A 334 -0.67 -5.22 20.94
N ALA A 335 -1.26 -5.38 22.14
CA ALA A 335 -2.72 -5.42 22.29
C ALA A 335 -3.38 -4.08 21.90
N ALA A 336 -2.79 -2.95 22.30
CA ALA A 336 -3.26 -1.63 21.93
C ALA A 336 -3.11 -1.38 20.40
N ALA A 337 -2.02 -1.85 19.79
CA ALA A 337 -1.81 -1.82 18.35
C ALA A 337 -2.90 -2.57 17.60
N ARG A 338 -3.18 -3.82 17.99
CA ARG A 338 -4.26 -4.61 17.38
C ARG A 338 -5.62 -3.91 17.50
N HIS A 339 -5.97 -3.40 18.67
CA HIS A 339 -7.21 -2.67 18.86
C HIS A 339 -7.33 -1.45 17.95
N ALA A 340 -6.27 -0.66 17.83
CA ALA A 340 -6.23 0.53 16.97
C ALA A 340 -6.40 0.16 15.49
N ILE A 341 -5.72 -0.90 15.01
CA ILE A 341 -5.79 -1.36 13.62
C ILE A 341 -7.17 -1.89 13.27
N THR A 342 -7.73 -2.77 14.08
CA THR A 342 -9.07 -3.35 13.82
C THR A 342 -10.16 -2.28 13.79
N ALA A 343 -10.04 -1.24 14.62
CA ALA A 343 -10.98 -0.14 14.66
C ALA A 343 -10.86 0.82 13.46
N ARG A 344 -9.67 1.02 12.87
CA ARG A 344 -9.40 2.14 11.95
C ARG A 344 -9.05 1.73 10.52
N TYR A 345 -8.49 0.53 10.31
CA TYR A 345 -7.84 0.13 9.06
C TYR A 345 -8.35 -1.21 8.50
N SER A 346 -9.67 -1.45 8.57
CA SER A 346 -10.26 -2.63 7.94
C SER A 346 -10.47 -2.44 6.43
N TYR A 347 -10.55 -3.55 5.67
CA TYR A 347 -10.92 -3.48 4.25
C TYR A 347 -12.29 -2.88 4.04
N GLU A 348 -13.25 -3.12 4.95
CA GLU A 348 -14.61 -2.57 4.87
C GLU A 348 -14.59 -1.04 4.93
N ARG A 349 -13.77 -0.46 5.81
CA ARG A 349 -13.59 1.00 5.89
C ARG A 349 -12.94 1.57 4.63
N MET A 350 -11.91 0.90 4.11
CA MET A 350 -11.26 1.29 2.86
C MET A 350 -12.27 1.28 1.71
N VAL A 351 -13.01 0.19 1.54
CA VAL A 351 -14.01 0.03 0.47
C VAL A 351 -15.13 1.07 0.60
N CYS A 352 -15.67 1.25 1.80
CA CYS A 352 -16.67 2.28 2.08
C CYS A 352 -16.17 3.70 1.70
N GLY A 353 -14.89 4.00 1.97
CA GLY A 353 -14.25 5.25 1.57
C GLY A 353 -14.22 5.43 0.04
N PHE A 354 -13.88 4.39 -0.72
CA PHE A 354 -13.90 4.41 -2.18
C PHE A 354 -15.32 4.52 -2.74
N GLU A 355 -16.26 3.73 -2.23
CA GLU A 355 -17.66 3.79 -2.67
C GLU A 355 -18.27 5.17 -2.44
N SER A 356 -18.05 5.75 -1.26
CA SER A 356 -18.50 7.09 -0.91
C SER A 356 -17.91 8.14 -1.86
N LEU A 357 -16.61 8.03 -2.19
CA LEU A 357 -15.93 8.89 -3.14
C LEU A 357 -16.52 8.74 -4.55
N TYR A 358 -16.76 7.51 -5.03
CA TYR A 358 -17.33 7.27 -6.35
C TYR A 358 -18.73 7.86 -6.49
N MET A 359 -19.55 7.68 -5.46
CA MET A 359 -20.92 8.20 -5.44
C MET A 359 -20.97 9.72 -5.38
N SER A 360 -20.22 10.35 -4.47
CA SER A 360 -20.20 11.80 -4.30
C SER A 360 -19.67 12.52 -5.55
N GLU A 361 -18.60 11.99 -6.18
CA GLU A 361 -18.06 12.57 -7.40
C GLU A 361 -19.02 12.40 -8.61
N ARG A 362 -19.77 11.31 -8.65
CA ARG A 362 -20.80 11.10 -9.68
C ARG A 362 -21.97 12.07 -9.52
N GLU A 363 -22.45 12.25 -8.32
CA GLU A 363 -23.54 13.18 -8.01
C GLU A 363 -23.15 14.63 -8.34
N ALA A 364 -21.97 15.06 -7.90
CA ALA A 364 -21.44 16.38 -8.19
C ALA A 364 -21.30 16.67 -9.70
N ARG A 365 -21.23 15.65 -10.56
CA ARG A 365 -21.15 15.82 -12.02
C ARG A 365 -22.50 15.74 -12.70
N ARG A 366 -23.44 15.01 -12.15
CA ARG A 366 -24.83 15.03 -12.61
C ARG A 366 -25.47 16.39 -12.40
N SER A 367 -25.24 17.03 -11.25
CA SER A 367 -25.78 18.36 -10.93
C SER A 367 -25.15 19.52 -11.74
N ARG A 368 -23.98 19.26 -12.38
CA ARG A 368 -23.31 20.26 -13.26
C ARG A 368 -23.71 20.19 -14.73
N VAL A 369 -24.43 19.15 -15.15
CA VAL A 369 -25.04 19.11 -16.49
C VAL A 369 -26.36 19.80 -16.38
N PRO A 370 -26.57 21.04 -16.98
CA PRO A 370 -27.87 21.69 -17.01
C PRO A 370 -28.85 20.70 -17.64
N SER A 371 -30.03 20.56 -17.07
CA SER A 371 -31.15 19.87 -17.71
C SER A 371 -31.51 20.63 -18.99
N LEU A 372 -30.91 20.26 -20.12
CA LEU A 372 -31.35 20.59 -21.44
C LEU A 372 -32.65 19.83 -21.68
N GLY A 373 -33.79 20.39 -21.24
CA GLY A 373 -35.08 19.73 -21.46
C GLY A 373 -36.21 20.23 -20.59
N ALA A 374 -36.43 21.55 -20.56
CA ALA A 374 -37.72 22.11 -20.13
C ALA A 374 -37.99 23.44 -20.90
N ALA A 375 -38.00 23.30 -22.22
CA ALA A 375 -38.56 24.35 -23.10
C ALA A 375 -39.05 23.62 -24.37
N ALA A 376 -40.27 23.15 -24.34
CA ALA A 376 -41.14 22.89 -25.48
C ALA A 376 -42.58 22.94 -24.97
#